data_42ee47e88453b074646dc67409c54399
#
_entry.id   42ee47e88453b074646dc67409c54399
#
_cell.length_a   1.000
_cell.length_b   1.000
_cell.length_c   1.000
_cell.angle_alpha   90.00
_cell.angle_beta   90.00
_cell.angle_gamma   90.00
#
_symmetry.space_group_name_H-M   'P 1'
#
loop_
_entity.id
_entity.type
_entity.pdbx_description
1 polymer ?
#
loop_
_entity_poly.entity_id
_entity_poly.type
_entity_poly.pdbx_seq_one_letter_code
_entity_poly.pdbx_strand_id
1 'polypeptide(L)'
;MTFYQRLSTFIYAVLSLFNIILTISLFALPVVLISGKPLIAYTNGTQLRWLIRACFASLLTNRLCEFALFIPSGYQTGQRGSRAQLWMSPYIALTIIRSFVLPIWLGGQKQAFKPSGSLKSELSERDPAARAPLLRRLRVIVINYLAGYHILYVYFCLAAVTLTTSRCAAEQYTINDQLLCGLTHAFWPPMAWIIVVSAFWIPISYAINPPSMPDREELLNRDPKTGVAHPTEQSKKIAFLGPQMAVWEIEYGLSTLFTAAVFGAAFFY
;
A
#
# COMPACT_ATOMS: atom_id res chain seq x y z
N MET A 1 19.85 27.91 -2.27
CA MET A 1 19.72 26.47 -1.98
C MET A 1 21.10 25.87 -1.82
N THR A 2 21.36 25.22 -0.68
CA THR A 2 22.62 24.49 -0.44
C THR A 2 22.68 23.22 -1.31
N PHE A 3 23.87 22.66 -1.48
CA PHE A 3 24.04 21.39 -2.22
C PHE A 3 23.14 20.27 -1.67
N TYR A 4 23.07 20.13 -0.35
CA TYR A 4 22.22 19.12 0.31
C TYR A 4 20.72 19.32 0.01
N GLN A 5 20.24 20.55 -0.05
CA GLN A 5 18.85 20.85 -0.41
C GLN A 5 18.56 20.47 -1.86
N ARG A 6 19.49 20.76 -2.79
CA ARG A 6 19.35 20.37 -4.21
C ARG A 6 19.33 18.85 -4.38
N LEU A 7 20.25 18.16 -3.69
CA LEU A 7 20.34 16.71 -3.72
C LEU A 7 19.07 16.08 -3.16
N SER A 8 18.59 16.55 -2.02
CA SER A 8 17.34 16.08 -1.41
C SER A 8 16.15 16.28 -2.35
N THR A 9 16.01 17.47 -2.95
CA THR A 9 14.93 17.75 -3.90
C THR A 9 15.01 16.84 -5.13
N PHE A 10 16.19 16.59 -5.66
CA PHE A 10 16.42 15.68 -6.77
C PHE A 10 16.01 14.24 -6.41
N ILE A 11 16.44 13.75 -5.24
CA ILE A 11 16.07 12.41 -4.76
C ILE A 11 14.56 12.28 -4.64
N TYR A 12 13.88 13.26 -4.06
CA TYR A 12 12.40 13.25 -3.95
C TYR A 12 11.70 13.26 -5.32
N ALA A 13 12.23 14.01 -6.27
CA ALA A 13 11.69 14.02 -7.63
C ALA A 13 11.85 12.65 -8.32
N VAL A 14 13.03 12.03 -8.20
CA VAL A 14 13.29 10.70 -8.77
C VAL A 14 12.46 9.63 -8.08
N LEU A 15 12.30 9.69 -6.74
CA LEU A 15 11.43 8.76 -6.01
C LEU A 15 9.97 8.82 -6.48
N SER A 16 9.50 9.99 -6.91
CA SER A 16 8.15 10.12 -7.47
C SER A 16 7.98 9.31 -8.76
N LEU A 17 9.02 9.19 -9.59
CA LEU A 17 9.00 8.37 -10.80
C LEU A 17 8.95 6.86 -10.46
N PHE A 18 9.49 6.45 -9.34
CA PHE A 18 9.38 5.07 -8.85
C PHE A 18 7.93 4.61 -8.69
N ASN A 19 6.99 5.52 -8.40
CA ASN A 19 5.58 5.17 -8.30
C ASN A 19 5.00 4.68 -9.64
N ILE A 20 5.52 5.13 -10.78
CA ILE A 20 5.12 4.64 -12.10
C ILE A 20 5.59 3.19 -12.25
N ILE A 21 6.86 2.93 -11.96
CA ILE A 21 7.44 1.58 -12.04
C ILE A 21 6.73 0.64 -11.06
N LEU A 22 6.51 1.09 -9.83
CA LEU A 22 5.78 0.35 -8.80
C LEU A 22 4.38 -0.02 -9.29
N THR A 23 3.64 0.94 -9.85
CA THR A 23 2.29 0.71 -10.37
C THR A 23 2.30 -0.32 -11.50
N ILE A 24 3.21 -0.19 -12.47
CA ILE A 24 3.34 -1.14 -13.57
C ILE A 24 3.67 -2.54 -13.03
N SER A 25 4.63 -2.63 -12.10
CA SER A 25 5.03 -3.90 -11.49
C SER A 25 3.88 -4.56 -10.74
N LEU A 26 3.12 -3.78 -9.96
CA LEU A 26 1.95 -4.28 -9.23
C LEU A 26 0.90 -4.87 -10.18
N PHE A 27 0.55 -4.16 -11.26
CA PHE A 27 -0.46 -4.65 -12.21
C PHE A 27 0.07 -5.77 -13.12
N ALA A 28 1.37 -5.82 -13.40
CA ALA A 28 1.97 -6.92 -14.16
C ALA A 28 1.99 -8.24 -13.38
N LEU A 29 2.10 -8.18 -12.06
CA LEU A 29 2.23 -9.34 -11.20
C LEU A 29 1.09 -10.36 -11.35
N PRO A 30 -0.21 -10.01 -11.24
CA PRO A 30 -1.30 -10.95 -11.48
C PRO A 30 -1.32 -11.51 -12.91
N VAL A 31 -0.97 -10.70 -13.90
CA VAL A 31 -0.94 -11.13 -15.30
C VAL A 31 0.13 -12.21 -15.52
N VAL A 32 1.31 -12.04 -14.94
CA VAL A 32 2.40 -13.02 -15.01
C VAL A 32 1.98 -14.34 -14.37
N LEU A 33 1.34 -14.29 -13.18
CA LEU A 33 0.85 -15.49 -12.51
C LEU A 33 -0.26 -16.21 -13.30
N ILE A 34 -1.21 -15.48 -13.85
CA ILE A 34 -2.26 -16.05 -14.71
C ILE A 34 -1.66 -16.74 -15.93
N SER A 35 -0.58 -16.18 -16.49
CA SER A 35 0.13 -16.78 -17.63
C SER A 35 0.92 -18.05 -17.29
N GLY A 36 0.99 -18.43 -16.02
CA GLY A 36 1.74 -19.62 -15.56
C GLY A 36 3.26 -19.47 -15.66
N LYS A 37 3.76 -18.24 -15.79
CA LYS A 37 5.21 -17.98 -15.85
C LYS A 37 5.74 -17.72 -14.44
N PRO A 38 6.98 -18.15 -14.14
CA PRO A 38 7.60 -17.83 -12.86
C PRO A 38 7.82 -16.30 -12.75
N LEU A 39 7.60 -15.77 -11.55
CA LEU A 39 7.82 -14.34 -11.26
C LEU A 39 9.29 -13.95 -11.30
N ILE A 40 10.17 -14.91 -11.08
CA ILE A 40 11.60 -14.69 -11.04
C ILE A 40 12.22 -15.50 -12.19
N ALA A 41 12.85 -14.81 -13.14
CA ALA A 41 13.60 -15.45 -14.20
C ALA A 41 14.97 -15.89 -13.63
N TYR A 42 15.26 -17.17 -13.72
CA TYR A 42 16.56 -17.74 -13.39
C TYR A 42 16.96 -18.81 -14.42
N THR A 43 18.25 -18.95 -14.64
CA THR A 43 18.80 -19.92 -15.59
C THR A 43 19.38 -21.16 -14.91
N ASN A 44 19.82 -21.03 -13.66
CA ASN A 44 20.36 -22.13 -12.88
C ASN A 44 20.06 -21.99 -11.39
N GLY A 45 20.17 -23.09 -10.64
CA GLY A 45 19.86 -23.13 -9.19
C GLY A 45 20.77 -22.21 -8.35
N THR A 46 22.01 -22.00 -8.77
CA THR A 46 22.93 -21.09 -8.07
C THR A 46 22.47 -19.64 -8.19
N GLN A 47 22.02 -19.23 -9.36
CA GLN A 47 21.44 -17.90 -9.58
C GLN A 47 20.20 -17.68 -8.73
N LEU A 48 19.31 -18.67 -8.65
CA LEU A 48 18.12 -18.62 -7.81
C LEU A 48 18.48 -18.44 -6.33
N ARG A 49 19.45 -19.20 -5.83
CA ARG A 49 19.92 -19.06 -4.43
C ARG A 49 20.43 -17.66 -4.16
N TRP A 50 21.24 -17.08 -5.02
CA TRP A 50 21.75 -15.72 -4.84
C TRP A 50 20.65 -14.67 -4.91
N LEU A 51 19.66 -14.84 -5.80
CA LEU A 51 18.50 -13.96 -5.87
C LEU A 51 17.70 -13.99 -4.56
N ILE A 52 17.42 -15.19 -4.02
CA ILE A 52 16.72 -15.35 -2.74
C ILE A 52 17.50 -14.68 -1.60
N ARG A 53 18.82 -14.90 -1.54
CA ARG A 53 19.68 -14.26 -0.54
C ARG A 53 19.70 -12.75 -0.62
N ALA A 54 19.78 -12.19 -1.83
CA ALA A 54 19.72 -10.76 -2.06
C ALA A 54 18.35 -10.17 -1.67
N CYS A 55 17.26 -10.85 -2.02
CA CYS A 55 15.92 -10.46 -1.63
C CYS A 55 15.72 -10.49 -0.11
N PHE A 56 16.20 -11.54 0.57
CA PHE A 56 16.15 -11.62 2.02
C PHE A 56 16.93 -10.49 2.68
N ALA A 57 18.17 -10.25 2.27
CA ALA A 57 19.00 -9.18 2.80
C ALA A 57 18.34 -7.80 2.59
N SER A 58 17.79 -7.55 1.39
CA SER A 58 17.06 -6.33 1.08
C SER A 58 15.80 -6.16 1.94
N LEU A 59 14.99 -7.21 2.09
CA LEU A 59 13.79 -7.20 2.93
C LEU A 59 14.15 -6.90 4.39
N LEU A 60 15.13 -7.61 4.94
CA LEU A 60 15.57 -7.45 6.33
C LEU A 60 16.10 -6.03 6.57
N THR A 61 16.98 -5.55 5.70
CA THR A 61 17.52 -4.20 5.79
C THR A 61 16.42 -3.15 5.74
N ASN A 62 15.49 -3.28 4.79
CA ASN A 62 14.36 -2.35 4.69
C ASN A 62 13.51 -2.34 5.97
N ARG A 63 13.22 -3.51 6.55
CA ARG A 63 12.43 -3.62 7.79
C ARG A 63 13.16 -3.04 8.99
N LEU A 64 14.46 -3.27 9.11
CA LEU A 64 15.26 -2.67 10.17
C LEU A 64 15.32 -1.15 10.05
N CYS A 65 15.51 -0.64 8.84
CA CYS A 65 15.49 0.81 8.58
C CYS A 65 14.11 1.41 8.90
N GLU A 66 13.01 0.80 8.45
CA GLU A 66 11.65 1.24 8.79
C GLU A 66 11.45 1.25 10.31
N PHE A 67 11.84 0.17 10.99
CA PHE A 67 11.72 0.10 12.44
C PHE A 67 12.50 1.23 13.12
N ALA A 68 13.76 1.42 12.76
CA ALA A 68 14.60 2.47 13.33
C ALA A 68 14.06 3.88 13.08
N LEU A 69 13.55 4.15 11.87
CA LEU A 69 12.99 5.46 11.50
C LEU A 69 11.69 5.77 12.24
N PHE A 70 10.89 4.75 12.56
CA PHE A 70 9.57 4.95 13.14
C PHE A 70 9.52 4.81 14.67
N ILE A 71 10.63 4.47 15.33
CA ILE A 71 10.71 4.48 16.79
C ILE A 71 10.20 5.80 17.38
N PRO A 72 10.64 7.00 16.92
CA PRO A 72 10.19 8.26 17.52
C PRO A 72 8.72 8.61 17.27
N SER A 73 8.16 8.17 16.15
CA SER A 73 6.79 8.52 15.72
C SER A 73 5.76 7.42 15.99
N GLY A 74 6.21 6.28 16.50
CA GLY A 74 5.39 5.06 16.65
C GLY A 74 5.36 4.22 15.37
N TYR A 75 5.65 2.94 15.53
CA TYR A 75 5.76 1.98 14.41
C TYR A 75 4.49 1.90 13.57
N GLN A 76 3.32 2.00 14.19
CA GLN A 76 2.03 2.00 13.49
C GLN A 76 1.88 3.14 12.47
N THR A 77 2.40 4.32 12.79
CA THR A 77 2.36 5.48 11.88
C THR A 77 3.15 5.20 10.61
N GLY A 78 4.32 4.57 10.75
CA GLY A 78 5.14 4.17 9.62
C GLY A 78 4.48 3.11 8.74
N GLN A 79 3.92 2.09 9.32
CA GLN A 79 3.20 1.05 8.58
C GLN A 79 2.02 1.63 7.79
N ARG A 80 1.25 2.53 8.40
CA ARG A 80 0.15 3.23 7.72
C ARG A 80 0.64 4.08 6.56
N GLY A 81 1.78 4.76 6.74
CA GLY A 81 2.42 5.53 5.68
C GLY A 81 2.85 4.66 4.49
N SER A 82 3.52 3.54 4.74
CA SER A 82 3.94 2.60 3.70
C SER A 82 2.74 2.00 2.96
N ARG A 83 1.67 1.65 3.67
CA ARG A 83 0.43 1.16 3.04
C ARG A 83 -0.28 2.24 2.24
N ALA A 84 -0.30 3.48 2.73
CA ALA A 84 -0.86 4.61 1.99
C ALA A 84 -0.11 4.82 0.68
N GLN A 85 1.20 4.72 0.66
CA GLN A 85 2.00 4.80 -0.56
C GLN A 85 1.63 3.72 -1.58
N LEU A 86 1.39 2.49 -1.13
CA LEU A 86 0.98 1.39 -2.01
C LEU A 86 -0.36 1.69 -2.71
N TRP A 87 -1.42 1.99 -1.95
CA TRP A 87 -2.72 2.21 -2.57
C TRP A 87 -2.84 3.56 -3.30
N MET A 88 -2.00 4.54 -2.95
CA MET A 88 -1.93 5.82 -3.66
C MET A 88 -1.08 5.75 -4.93
N SER A 89 -0.25 4.72 -5.10
CA SER A 89 0.68 4.64 -6.24
C SER A 89 0.01 4.77 -7.61
N PRO A 90 -1.17 4.18 -7.91
CA PRO A 90 -1.85 4.37 -9.19
C PRO A 90 -2.29 5.81 -9.43
N TYR A 91 -2.72 6.51 -8.37
CA TYR A 91 -3.13 7.92 -8.48
C TYR A 91 -1.93 8.84 -8.73
N ILE A 92 -0.82 8.59 -8.03
CA ILE A 92 0.44 9.33 -8.22
C ILE A 92 0.96 9.11 -9.64
N ALA A 93 1.01 7.86 -10.10
CA ALA A 93 1.42 7.53 -11.46
C ALA A 93 0.52 8.21 -12.51
N LEU A 94 -0.79 8.13 -12.36
CA LEU A 94 -1.75 8.78 -13.25
C LEU A 94 -1.58 10.30 -13.26
N THR A 95 -1.35 10.91 -12.09
CA THR A 95 -1.12 12.35 -11.96
C THR A 95 0.15 12.77 -12.69
N ILE A 96 1.25 12.03 -12.52
CA ILE A 96 2.51 12.32 -13.22
C ILE A 96 2.32 12.20 -14.73
N ILE A 97 1.68 11.13 -15.20
CA ILE A 97 1.42 10.91 -16.63
C ILE A 97 0.56 12.04 -17.19
N ARG A 98 -0.53 12.41 -16.51
CA ARG A 98 -1.41 13.50 -16.98
C ARG A 98 -0.75 14.87 -16.96
N SER A 99 0.12 15.13 -15.98
CA SER A 99 0.72 16.46 -15.83
C SER A 99 1.95 16.68 -16.71
N PHE A 100 2.72 15.63 -17.00
CA PHE A 100 4.02 15.74 -17.66
C PHE A 100 4.11 15.02 -19.01
N VAL A 101 3.34 13.96 -19.23
CA VAL A 101 3.46 13.13 -20.43
C VAL A 101 2.34 13.40 -21.42
N LEU A 102 1.10 13.52 -20.94
CA LEU A 102 -0.05 13.69 -21.84
C LEU A 102 -0.23 15.14 -22.26
N PRO A 103 -0.38 15.41 -23.57
CA PRO A 103 -0.81 16.71 -24.04
C PRO A 103 -2.27 16.97 -23.67
N ILE A 104 -2.68 18.25 -23.66
CA ILE A 104 -4.02 18.69 -23.21
C ILE A 104 -5.14 17.98 -23.99
N TRP A 105 -4.97 17.76 -25.29
CA TRP A 105 -5.96 17.11 -26.16
C TRP A 105 -6.13 15.60 -25.89
N LEU A 106 -5.17 14.95 -25.20
CA LEU A 106 -5.26 13.57 -24.72
C LEU A 106 -5.65 13.46 -23.23
N GLY A 107 -6.15 14.54 -22.66
CA GLY A 107 -6.56 14.55 -21.24
C GLY A 107 -5.45 14.93 -20.27
N GLY A 108 -4.35 15.52 -20.77
CA GLY A 108 -3.33 16.14 -19.94
C GLY A 108 -3.92 17.35 -19.19
N GLN A 109 -3.56 17.51 -17.94
CA GLN A 109 -4.04 18.61 -17.09
C GLN A 109 -2.89 19.27 -16.37
N LYS A 110 -2.78 20.58 -16.50
CA LYS A 110 -1.96 21.38 -15.58
C LYS A 110 -2.74 21.52 -14.28
N GLN A 111 -2.36 20.77 -13.26
CA GLN A 111 -3.00 20.87 -11.95
C GLN A 111 -2.54 22.13 -11.24
N ALA A 112 -3.49 23.02 -10.91
CA ALA A 112 -3.24 24.10 -9.97
C ALA A 112 -3.15 23.52 -8.56
N PHE A 113 -2.23 24.02 -7.75
CA PHE A 113 -2.15 23.67 -6.34
C PHE A 113 -3.46 24.04 -5.64
N LYS A 114 -4.13 23.05 -5.08
CA LYS A 114 -5.31 23.26 -4.24
C LYS A 114 -4.93 22.88 -2.81
N PRO A 115 -4.95 23.81 -1.85
CA PRO A 115 -4.66 23.48 -0.46
C PRO A 115 -5.69 22.48 0.06
N SER A 116 -5.24 21.49 0.81
CA SER A 116 -6.07 20.38 1.31
C SER A 116 -7.27 20.84 2.14
N GLY A 117 -7.19 22.01 2.81
CA GLY A 117 -8.29 22.59 3.57
C GLY A 117 -9.43 23.18 2.70
N SER A 118 -9.22 23.38 1.40
CA SER A 118 -10.25 23.88 0.48
C SER A 118 -11.11 22.77 -0.15
N LEU A 119 -10.71 21.50 0.02
CA LEU A 119 -11.44 20.37 -0.49
C LEU A 119 -12.54 19.97 0.49
N LYS A 120 -13.73 20.52 0.30
CA LYS A 120 -14.94 20.05 0.99
C LYS A 120 -15.47 18.85 0.23
N SER A 121 -15.63 17.72 0.93
CA SER A 121 -16.28 16.54 0.35
C SER A 121 -17.79 16.78 0.28
N GLU A 122 -18.35 16.55 -0.91
CA GLU A 122 -19.83 16.61 -1.11
C GLU A 122 -20.55 15.45 -0.41
N LEU A 123 -19.83 14.49 0.12
CA LEU A 123 -20.38 13.26 0.71
C LEU A 123 -20.51 13.36 2.23
N SER A 124 -19.95 14.40 2.86
CA SER A 124 -19.95 14.58 4.33
C SER A 124 -19.57 13.30 5.08
N GLU A 125 -18.56 12.56 4.58
CA GLU A 125 -18.22 11.21 5.08
C GLU A 125 -17.87 11.21 6.56
N ARG A 126 -17.31 12.30 7.06
CA ARG A 126 -16.78 12.42 8.42
C ARG A 126 -17.86 12.69 9.47
N ASP A 127 -19.01 13.21 9.06
CA ASP A 127 -20.15 13.49 9.93
C ASP A 127 -21.20 12.37 9.79
N PRO A 128 -21.39 11.52 10.81
CA PRO A 128 -22.36 10.43 10.75
C PRO A 128 -23.79 10.89 10.48
N ALA A 129 -24.17 12.10 10.96
CA ALA A 129 -25.52 12.65 10.82
C ALA A 129 -25.81 13.20 9.41
N ALA A 130 -24.79 13.82 8.79
CA ALA A 130 -24.89 14.44 7.46
C ALA A 130 -24.37 13.54 6.33
N ARG A 131 -23.95 12.33 6.65
CA ARG A 131 -23.31 11.38 5.73
C ARG A 131 -24.26 10.97 4.59
N ALA A 132 -23.76 11.07 3.36
CA ALA A 132 -24.49 10.62 2.18
C ALA A 132 -24.82 9.10 2.24
N PRO A 133 -25.93 8.65 1.64
CA PRO A 133 -26.30 7.23 1.57
C PRO A 133 -25.19 6.36 0.96
N LEU A 134 -25.08 5.11 1.41
CA LEU A 134 -24.04 4.16 1.01
C LEU A 134 -23.87 4.05 -0.51
N LEU A 135 -24.96 3.89 -1.24
CA LEU A 135 -24.92 3.73 -2.71
C LEU A 135 -24.37 4.97 -3.40
N ARG A 136 -24.71 6.18 -2.92
CA ARG A 136 -24.14 7.42 -3.44
C ARG A 136 -22.64 7.51 -3.16
N ARG A 137 -22.22 7.16 -1.95
CA ARG A 137 -20.79 7.13 -1.58
C ARG A 137 -20.02 6.15 -2.45
N LEU A 138 -20.51 4.90 -2.57
CA LEU A 138 -19.87 3.89 -3.42
C LEU A 138 -19.76 4.35 -4.86
N ARG A 139 -20.83 4.88 -5.45
CA ARG A 139 -20.79 5.38 -6.82
C ARG A 139 -19.74 6.48 -6.99
N VAL A 140 -19.72 7.47 -6.11
CA VAL A 140 -18.78 8.58 -6.22
C VAL A 140 -17.34 8.11 -5.98
N ILE A 141 -17.08 7.28 -4.98
CA ILE A 141 -15.72 6.84 -4.67
C ILE A 141 -15.20 5.86 -5.73
N VAL A 142 -16.03 4.93 -6.17
CA VAL A 142 -15.60 3.91 -7.15
C VAL A 142 -15.42 4.52 -8.54
N ILE A 143 -16.35 5.38 -8.99
CA ILE A 143 -16.35 5.91 -10.36
C ILE A 143 -15.62 7.25 -10.43
N ASN A 144 -16.04 8.26 -9.65
CA ASN A 144 -15.51 9.62 -9.79
C ASN A 144 -14.09 9.75 -9.21
N TYR A 145 -13.83 9.07 -8.08
CA TYR A 145 -12.51 9.03 -7.45
C TYR A 145 -11.67 7.83 -7.90
N LEU A 146 -12.15 7.08 -8.92
CA LEU A 146 -11.42 6.00 -9.58
C LEU A 146 -10.95 4.86 -8.64
N ALA A 147 -11.59 4.66 -7.47
CA ALA A 147 -11.29 3.52 -6.61
C ALA A 147 -11.67 2.17 -7.26
N GLY A 148 -12.38 2.19 -8.39
CA GLY A 148 -12.64 1.02 -9.22
C GLY A 148 -11.38 0.28 -9.66
N TYR A 149 -10.25 0.98 -9.86
CA TYR A 149 -8.96 0.33 -10.15
C TYR A 149 -8.51 -0.59 -9.02
N HIS A 150 -8.76 -0.22 -7.75
CA HIS A 150 -8.41 -1.03 -6.60
C HIS A 150 -9.27 -2.30 -6.54
N ILE A 151 -10.56 -2.18 -6.80
CA ILE A 151 -11.48 -3.33 -6.86
C ILE A 151 -11.04 -4.29 -7.98
N LEU A 152 -10.75 -3.75 -9.16
CA LEU A 152 -10.29 -4.53 -10.30
C LEU A 152 -8.98 -5.25 -9.98
N TYR A 153 -8.04 -4.58 -9.35
CA TYR A 153 -6.78 -5.15 -8.93
C TYR A 153 -6.98 -6.31 -7.95
N VAL A 154 -7.78 -6.11 -6.90
CA VAL A 154 -8.09 -7.16 -5.91
C VAL A 154 -8.72 -8.37 -6.60
N TYR A 155 -9.65 -8.14 -7.53
CA TYR A 155 -10.27 -9.21 -8.31
C TYR A 155 -9.25 -9.99 -9.14
N PHE A 156 -8.36 -9.30 -9.87
CA PHE A 156 -7.32 -9.96 -10.66
C PHE A 156 -6.33 -10.74 -9.78
N CYS A 157 -6.00 -10.22 -8.61
CA CYS A 157 -5.17 -10.92 -7.65
C CYS A 157 -5.83 -12.21 -7.17
N LEU A 158 -7.08 -12.16 -6.76
CA LEU A 158 -7.83 -13.34 -6.32
C LEU A 158 -7.95 -14.38 -7.44
N ALA A 159 -8.26 -13.93 -8.66
CA ALA A 159 -8.33 -14.81 -9.82
C ALA A 159 -6.97 -15.48 -10.11
N ALA A 160 -5.88 -14.72 -10.06
CA ALA A 160 -4.54 -15.27 -10.29
C ALA A 160 -4.14 -16.32 -9.24
N VAL A 161 -4.39 -16.05 -7.95
CA VAL A 161 -4.10 -17.00 -6.87
C VAL A 161 -4.93 -18.27 -7.05
N THR A 162 -6.24 -18.13 -7.33
CA THR A 162 -7.13 -19.28 -7.53
C THR A 162 -6.69 -20.14 -8.72
N LEU A 163 -6.40 -19.52 -9.86
CA LEU A 163 -5.94 -20.24 -11.06
C LEU A 163 -4.60 -20.93 -10.83
N THR A 164 -3.65 -20.26 -10.19
CA THR A 164 -2.33 -20.82 -9.92
C THR A 164 -2.40 -21.98 -8.93
N THR A 165 -3.20 -21.84 -7.88
CA THR A 165 -3.43 -22.94 -6.92
C THR A 165 -4.10 -24.14 -7.58
N SER A 166 -5.10 -23.89 -8.44
CA SER A 166 -5.77 -24.95 -9.20
C SER A 166 -4.80 -25.68 -10.14
N ARG A 167 -3.90 -24.96 -10.82
CA ARG A 167 -2.86 -25.58 -11.67
C ARG A 167 -1.89 -26.40 -10.84
N CYS A 168 -1.38 -25.88 -9.72
CA CYS A 168 -0.50 -26.64 -8.85
C CYS A 168 -1.16 -27.94 -8.35
N ALA A 169 -2.45 -27.90 -8.02
CA ALA A 169 -3.19 -29.08 -7.59
C ALA A 169 -3.42 -30.11 -8.71
N ALA A 170 -3.60 -29.62 -9.97
CA ALA A 170 -3.90 -30.49 -11.10
C ALA A 170 -2.66 -31.08 -11.79
N GLU A 171 -1.55 -30.34 -11.81
CA GLU A 171 -0.35 -30.71 -12.58
C GLU A 171 0.68 -31.48 -11.76
N GLN A 172 0.61 -31.40 -10.42
CA GLN A 172 1.57 -32.08 -9.55
C GLN A 172 1.00 -33.38 -8.97
N TYR A 173 1.79 -34.47 -9.05
CA TYR A 173 1.35 -35.81 -8.67
C TYR A 173 1.56 -36.10 -7.19
N THR A 174 2.50 -35.44 -6.53
CA THR A 174 2.78 -35.67 -5.11
C THR A 174 2.35 -34.48 -4.26
N ILE A 175 1.94 -34.74 -3.02
CA ILE A 175 1.56 -33.69 -2.07
C ILE A 175 2.71 -32.69 -1.84
N ASN A 176 3.95 -33.18 -1.79
CA ASN A 176 5.12 -32.32 -1.61
C ASN A 176 5.32 -31.38 -2.80
N ASP A 177 5.15 -31.89 -4.03
CA ASP A 177 5.27 -31.07 -5.23
C ASP A 177 4.15 -30.05 -5.35
N GLN A 178 2.93 -30.43 -4.96
CA GLN A 178 1.78 -29.50 -4.89
C GLN A 178 2.04 -28.38 -3.87
N LEU A 179 2.56 -28.72 -2.69
CA LEU A 179 2.91 -27.73 -1.67
C LEU A 179 4.05 -26.83 -2.14
N LEU A 180 5.09 -27.38 -2.74
CA LEU A 180 6.22 -26.61 -3.26
C LEU A 180 5.77 -25.68 -4.40
N CYS A 181 4.96 -26.17 -5.34
CA CYS A 181 4.35 -25.37 -6.39
C CYS A 181 3.49 -24.24 -5.79
N GLY A 182 2.62 -24.56 -4.83
CA GLY A 182 1.80 -23.59 -4.13
C GLY A 182 2.64 -22.52 -3.44
N LEU A 183 3.67 -22.91 -2.71
CA LEU A 183 4.56 -21.98 -2.02
C LEU A 183 5.35 -21.08 -2.99
N THR A 184 5.83 -21.60 -4.09
CA THR A 184 6.68 -20.87 -5.02
C THR A 184 5.91 -20.06 -6.04
N HIS A 185 4.71 -20.48 -6.46
CA HIS A 185 3.94 -19.85 -7.52
C HIS A 185 2.64 -19.21 -7.02
N ALA A 186 1.97 -19.80 -6.02
CA ALA A 186 0.71 -19.28 -5.52
C ALA A 186 0.82 -18.54 -4.18
N PHE A 187 1.62 -19.00 -3.25
CA PHE A 187 1.68 -18.43 -1.89
C PHE A 187 2.90 -17.57 -1.62
N TRP A 188 3.99 -17.77 -2.31
CA TRP A 188 5.17 -16.97 -2.13
C TRP A 188 4.97 -15.51 -2.58
N PRO A 189 4.53 -15.24 -3.77
CA PRO A 189 4.01 -13.94 -4.11
C PRO A 189 2.82 -13.52 -3.25
N PRO A 190 1.88 -14.41 -2.85
CA PRO A 190 0.68 -14.01 -2.10
C PRO A 190 0.93 -13.39 -0.74
N MET A 191 2.05 -13.65 -0.07
CA MET A 191 2.34 -12.89 1.15
C MET A 191 2.63 -11.41 0.84
N ALA A 192 3.34 -11.13 -0.25
CA ALA A 192 3.42 -9.79 -0.80
C ALA A 192 2.04 -9.30 -1.25
N TRP A 193 1.20 -10.17 -1.81
CA TRP A 193 -0.15 -9.88 -2.25
C TRP A 193 -1.12 -9.58 -1.11
N ILE A 194 -1.09 -10.32 0.00
CA ILE A 194 -1.89 -10.01 1.17
C ILE A 194 -1.60 -8.60 1.63
N ILE A 195 -0.34 -8.19 1.64
CA ILE A 195 0.07 -6.83 1.98
C ILE A 195 -0.50 -5.83 0.97
N VAL A 196 -0.33 -6.08 -0.32
CA VAL A 196 -0.80 -5.18 -1.38
C VAL A 196 -2.32 -5.15 -1.45
N VAL A 197 -2.99 -6.30 -1.45
CA VAL A 197 -4.45 -6.41 -1.48
C VAL A 197 -5.07 -5.73 -0.25
N SER A 198 -4.50 -5.93 0.94
CA SER A 198 -4.97 -5.26 2.14
C SER A 198 -4.80 -3.74 2.06
N ALA A 199 -3.72 -3.24 1.42
CA ALA A 199 -3.54 -1.82 1.17
C ALA A 199 -4.57 -1.29 0.17
N PHE A 200 -4.82 -2.00 -0.92
CA PHE A 200 -5.81 -1.63 -1.95
C PHE A 200 -7.26 -1.73 -1.44
N TRP A 201 -7.49 -2.49 -0.38
CA TRP A 201 -8.79 -2.55 0.28
C TRP A 201 -9.13 -1.28 1.07
N ILE A 202 -8.14 -0.46 1.45
CA ILE A 202 -8.34 0.75 2.26
C ILE A 202 -9.37 1.71 1.66
N PRO A 203 -9.27 2.17 0.39
CA PRO A 203 -10.27 3.07 -0.18
C PRO A 203 -11.65 2.43 -0.31
N ILE A 204 -11.74 1.13 -0.47
CA ILE A 204 -13.00 0.39 -0.54
C ILE A 204 -13.65 0.34 0.83
N SER A 205 -12.91 -0.03 1.87
CA SER A 205 -13.39 -0.06 3.25
C SER A 205 -13.82 1.33 3.72
N TYR A 206 -13.10 2.37 3.33
CA TYR A 206 -13.48 3.76 3.59
C TYR A 206 -14.81 4.13 2.91
N ALA A 207 -15.05 3.67 1.68
CA ALA A 207 -16.34 3.89 1.00
C ALA A 207 -17.51 3.25 1.74
N ILE A 208 -17.29 2.05 2.29
CA ILE A 208 -18.31 1.28 3.00
C ILE A 208 -18.57 1.89 4.39
N ASN A 209 -17.53 2.08 5.17
CA ASN A 209 -17.62 2.56 6.55
C ASN A 209 -16.51 3.57 6.85
N PRO A 210 -16.68 4.83 6.44
CA PRO A 210 -15.72 5.88 6.75
C PRO A 210 -15.66 6.12 8.27
N PRO A 211 -14.45 6.27 8.85
CA PRO A 211 -14.30 6.54 10.27
C PRO A 211 -14.91 7.91 10.62
N SER A 212 -15.63 7.97 11.72
CA SER A 212 -16.04 9.24 12.31
C SER A 212 -14.80 9.96 12.84
N MET A 213 -14.69 11.24 12.55
CA MET A 213 -13.63 12.07 13.10
C MET A 213 -14.19 12.84 14.29
N PRO A 214 -13.53 12.82 15.44
CA PRO A 214 -13.87 13.71 16.54
C PRO A 214 -13.71 15.17 16.12
N ASP A 215 -14.43 16.07 16.77
CA ASP A 215 -14.26 17.49 16.49
C ASP A 215 -12.80 17.90 16.77
N ARG A 216 -12.26 18.70 15.87
CA ARG A 216 -10.88 19.19 16.02
C ARG A 216 -10.67 19.92 17.33
N GLU A 217 -11.66 20.69 17.78
CA GLU A 217 -11.57 21.48 19.00
C GLU A 217 -11.57 20.60 20.27
N GLU A 218 -12.15 19.42 20.22
CA GLU A 218 -12.08 18.44 21.32
C GLU A 218 -10.66 17.86 21.48
N LEU A 219 -9.89 17.84 20.40
CA LEU A 219 -8.53 17.29 20.38
C LEU A 219 -7.47 18.34 20.75
N LEU A 220 -7.84 19.62 20.81
CA LEU A 220 -6.92 20.73 20.96
C LEU A 220 -7.23 21.52 22.23
N ASN A 221 -6.16 21.92 22.91
CA ASN A 221 -6.23 22.91 24.01
C ASN A 221 -5.63 24.21 23.49
N ARG A 222 -6.43 25.28 23.44
CA ARG A 222 -5.98 26.59 22.97
C ARG A 222 -5.56 27.45 24.15
N ASP A 223 -4.38 28.02 24.07
CA ASP A 223 -3.94 29.05 25.00
C ASP A 223 -4.80 30.30 24.78
N PRO A 224 -5.54 30.74 25.82
CA PRO A 224 -6.44 31.89 25.69
C PRO A 224 -5.72 33.22 25.43
N LYS A 225 -4.42 33.32 25.73
CA LYS A 225 -3.64 34.56 25.53
C LYS A 225 -3.00 34.61 24.14
N THR A 226 -2.47 33.52 23.67
CA THR A 226 -1.70 33.47 22.40
C THR A 226 -2.48 32.89 21.24
N GLY A 227 -3.61 32.22 21.48
CA GLY A 227 -4.38 31.48 20.48
C GLY A 227 -3.67 30.23 19.95
N VAL A 228 -2.49 29.90 20.47
CA VAL A 228 -1.72 28.73 20.03
C VAL A 228 -2.44 27.46 20.49
N ALA A 229 -2.65 26.55 19.54
CA ALA A 229 -3.32 25.29 19.81
C ALA A 229 -2.29 24.19 20.09
N HIS A 230 -2.46 23.50 21.20
CA HIS A 230 -1.68 22.33 21.59
C HIS A 230 -2.58 21.09 21.66
N PRO A 231 -2.09 19.90 21.28
CA PRO A 231 -2.88 18.68 21.44
C PRO A 231 -3.13 18.40 22.92
N THR A 232 -4.33 17.93 23.24
CA THR A 232 -4.68 17.48 24.59
C THR A 232 -3.84 16.29 25.01
N GLU A 233 -3.64 16.06 26.32
CA GLU A 233 -2.91 14.87 26.80
C GLU A 233 -3.58 13.56 26.36
N GLN A 234 -4.90 13.56 26.26
CA GLN A 234 -5.64 12.42 25.73
C GLN A 234 -5.32 12.17 24.25
N SER A 235 -5.27 13.21 23.42
CA SER A 235 -4.87 13.12 22.01
C SER A 235 -3.44 12.60 21.85
N LYS A 236 -2.52 13.07 22.71
CA LYS A 236 -1.13 12.58 22.71
C LYS A 236 -1.05 11.09 23.06
N LYS A 237 -1.79 10.64 24.09
CA LYS A 237 -1.85 9.22 24.45
C LYS A 237 -2.42 8.36 23.33
N ILE A 238 -3.51 8.78 22.72
CA ILE A 238 -4.13 8.08 21.59
C ILE A 238 -3.15 8.01 20.41
N ALA A 239 -2.45 9.10 20.09
CA ALA A 239 -1.48 9.13 19.01
C ALA A 239 -0.26 8.24 19.28
N PHE A 240 0.20 8.17 20.53
CA PHE A 240 1.38 7.39 20.92
C PHE A 240 1.08 5.91 21.12
N LEU A 241 0.01 5.55 21.83
CA LEU A 241 -0.39 4.17 22.07
C LEU A 241 -1.16 3.57 20.89
N GLY A 242 -1.67 4.43 20.03
CA GLY A 242 -2.56 4.06 18.92
C GLY A 242 -3.94 3.61 19.39
N PRO A 243 -4.95 3.68 18.54
CA PRO A 243 -6.14 2.87 18.74
C PRO A 243 -5.73 1.40 18.73
N GLN A 244 -6.47 0.56 19.42
CA GLN A 244 -6.28 -0.89 19.45
C GLN A 244 -5.83 -1.39 18.06
N MET A 245 -4.83 -2.30 18.03
CA MET A 245 -4.33 -2.88 16.78
C MET A 245 -5.50 -3.25 15.88
N ALA A 246 -5.62 -2.58 14.76
CA ALA A 246 -6.64 -2.94 13.79
C ALA A 246 -6.31 -4.33 13.23
N VAL A 247 -7.33 -5.15 12.95
CA VAL A 247 -7.16 -6.54 12.49
C VAL A 247 -6.18 -6.64 11.32
N TRP A 248 -6.19 -5.66 10.41
CA TRP A 248 -5.25 -5.58 9.28
C TRP A 248 -3.78 -5.34 9.68
N GLU A 249 -3.49 -4.73 10.83
CA GLU A 249 -2.11 -4.55 11.32
C GLU A 249 -1.55 -5.87 11.82
N ILE A 250 -2.41 -6.72 12.38
CA ILE A 250 -2.06 -8.11 12.75
C ILE A 250 -1.77 -8.91 11.48
N GLU A 251 -2.62 -8.82 10.46
CA GLU A 251 -2.40 -9.49 9.18
C GLU A 251 -1.09 -9.05 8.52
N TYR A 252 -0.78 -7.76 8.55
CA TYR A 252 0.48 -7.24 8.03
C TYR A 252 1.69 -7.77 8.81
N GLY A 253 1.62 -7.79 10.14
CA GLY A 253 2.66 -8.33 11.00
C GLY A 253 2.88 -9.82 10.76
N LEU A 254 1.82 -10.62 10.73
CA LEU A 254 1.88 -12.06 10.46
C LEU A 254 2.43 -12.34 9.06
N SER A 255 1.97 -11.63 8.02
CA SER A 255 2.46 -11.80 6.66
C SER A 255 3.93 -11.42 6.53
N THR A 256 4.38 -10.39 7.24
CA THR A 256 5.79 -9.99 7.27
C THR A 256 6.66 -11.06 7.95
N LEU A 257 6.22 -11.59 9.09
CA LEU A 257 6.91 -12.66 9.81
C LEU A 257 6.99 -13.94 8.97
N PHE A 258 5.89 -14.35 8.35
CA PHE A 258 5.88 -15.51 7.47
C PHE A 258 6.82 -15.31 6.26
N THR A 259 6.78 -14.15 5.62
CA THR A 259 7.66 -13.82 4.50
C THR A 259 9.13 -13.89 4.94
N ALA A 260 9.47 -13.29 6.08
CA ALA A 260 10.83 -13.35 6.62
C ALA A 260 11.25 -14.78 6.97
N ALA A 261 10.35 -15.61 7.54
CA ALA A 261 10.63 -17.01 7.86
C ALA A 261 10.89 -17.85 6.59
N VAL A 262 10.08 -17.69 5.54
CA VAL A 262 10.25 -18.41 4.27
C VAL A 262 11.55 -18.00 3.58
N PHE A 263 11.85 -16.70 3.50
CA PHE A 263 13.13 -16.24 2.94
C PHE A 263 14.32 -16.65 3.80
N GLY A 264 14.18 -16.57 5.11
CA GLY A 264 15.23 -17.04 6.03
C GLY A 264 15.51 -18.53 5.82
N ALA A 265 14.49 -19.38 5.78
CA ALA A 265 14.65 -20.79 5.50
C ALA A 265 15.35 -21.02 4.15
N ALA A 266 14.90 -20.35 3.08
CA ALA A 266 15.51 -20.45 1.76
C ALA A 266 16.92 -19.85 1.68
N PHE A 267 17.27 -18.91 2.54
CA PHE A 267 18.62 -18.35 2.63
C PHE A 267 19.66 -19.35 3.13
N PHE A 268 19.27 -20.18 4.08
CA PHE A 268 20.15 -21.20 4.68
C PHE A 268 20.15 -22.52 3.93
N TYR A 269 19.17 -22.75 3.05
CA TYR A 269 19.10 -23.93 2.20
C TYR A 269 19.93 -23.74 0.93
#